data_95d8e1bd51162b228779648fc9d95559
#
_entry.id   95d8e1bd51162b228779648fc9d95559
#
_cell.length_a   1.000
_cell.length_b   1.000
_cell.length_c   1.000
_cell.angle_alpha   90.00
_cell.angle_beta   90.00
_cell.angle_gamma   90.00
#
_symmetry.space_group_name_H-M   'P 1'
#
loop_
_entity.id
_entity.type
_entity.pdbx_description
1 polymer ?
#
loop_
_entity_poly.entity_id
_entity_poly.type
_entity_poly.pdbx_seq_one_letter_code
_entity_poly.pdbx_strand_id
1 'polypeptide(L)'
;RCVSETAPGPGNPDQAGNCLKIVKDLFNKIPILGVCLGHQIIGQVFGAKIVNAKKLMHGKTSKILHNKIGIFKGLKNNLVGTRYHSLIIDRKTLNKDFIITAKTKDNVIMGIMHKNYNVHGVQFHPESISTKEGMKLIKNFLKYK
;
A
#
# COMPACT_ATOMS: atom_id res chain seq x y z
N ARG A 1 -12.59 0.98 -12.21
CA ARG A 1 -11.74 0.30 -11.21
C ARG A 1 -10.32 0.24 -11.75
N CYS A 2 -9.46 1.07 -11.19
CA CYS A 2 -8.06 1.05 -11.59
C CYS A 2 -7.27 0.34 -10.50
N VAL A 3 -6.79 -0.85 -10.79
CA VAL A 3 -5.69 -1.45 -10.06
C VAL A 3 -4.44 -0.92 -10.76
N SER A 4 -3.79 0.06 -10.16
CA SER A 4 -2.51 0.52 -10.68
C SER A 4 -1.45 -0.44 -10.19
N GLU A 5 -1.16 -1.46 -10.98
CA GLU A 5 0.10 -2.17 -10.85
C GLU A 5 1.18 -1.28 -11.47
N THR A 6 1.85 -0.52 -10.64
CA THR A 6 3.12 0.04 -11.05
C THR A 6 4.14 -1.07 -10.91
N ALA A 7 4.74 -1.44 -12.01
CA ALA A 7 5.76 -2.47 -12.04
C ALA A 7 6.82 -2.23 -10.95
N PRO A 8 7.27 -3.28 -10.24
CA PRO A 8 8.35 -3.14 -9.29
C PRO A 8 9.61 -2.76 -10.07
N GLY A 9 9.96 -1.49 -10.05
CA GLY A 9 11.19 -0.98 -10.64
C GLY A 9 12.03 -0.30 -9.58
N PRO A 10 13.35 -0.18 -9.77
CA PRO A 10 14.17 0.70 -8.96
C PRO A 10 13.73 2.12 -9.27
N GLY A 11 12.98 2.74 -8.37
CA GLY A 11 12.53 4.11 -8.56
C GLY A 11 11.75 4.61 -7.37
N ASN A 12 11.65 5.91 -7.27
CA ASN A 12 10.79 6.58 -6.30
C ASN A 12 9.50 7.04 -6.99
N PRO A 13 8.48 7.48 -6.22
CA PRO A 13 7.23 7.97 -6.80
C PRO A 13 7.39 9.13 -7.79
N ASP A 14 8.41 9.99 -7.62
CA ASP A 14 8.66 11.11 -8.54
C ASP A 14 9.01 10.63 -9.95
N GLN A 15 9.56 9.45 -10.08
CA GLN A 15 9.93 8.82 -11.34
C GLN A 15 8.79 8.03 -11.98
N ALA A 16 7.64 7.95 -11.34
CA ALA A 16 6.51 7.15 -11.79
C ALA A 16 5.67 7.84 -12.89
N GLY A 17 6.12 8.95 -13.42
CA GLY A 17 5.48 9.64 -14.56
C GLY A 17 4.03 10.02 -14.28
N ASN A 18 3.11 9.52 -15.10
CA ASN A 18 1.69 9.89 -15.02
C ASN A 18 0.94 9.29 -13.82
N CYS A 19 1.53 8.36 -13.06
CA CYS A 19 0.82 7.69 -11.95
C CYS A 19 0.45 8.67 -10.83
N LEU A 20 1.31 9.63 -10.51
CA LEU A 20 1.01 10.69 -9.54
C LEU A 20 -0.22 11.49 -9.98
N LYS A 21 -0.24 11.88 -11.26
CA LYS A 21 -1.36 12.63 -11.83
C LYS A 21 -2.66 11.83 -11.82
N ILE A 22 -2.61 10.55 -12.17
CA ILE A 22 -3.76 9.65 -12.15
C ILE A 22 -4.39 9.60 -10.75
N VAL A 23 -3.58 9.37 -9.73
CA VAL A 23 -4.08 9.32 -8.35
C VAL A 23 -4.68 10.68 -7.96
N LYS A 24 -3.97 11.77 -8.25
CA LYS A 24 -4.43 13.13 -7.93
C LYS A 24 -5.77 13.46 -8.58
N ASP A 25 -5.97 13.06 -9.83
CA ASP A 25 -7.17 13.41 -10.60
C ASP A 25 -8.35 12.48 -10.28
N LEU A 26 -8.10 11.24 -9.86
CA LEU A 26 -9.13 10.20 -9.78
C LEU A 26 -9.45 9.72 -8.36
N PHE A 27 -8.75 10.14 -7.32
CA PHE A 27 -8.91 9.59 -5.97
C PHE A 27 -10.35 9.73 -5.43
N ASN A 28 -11.07 10.76 -5.86
CA ASN A 28 -12.46 11.02 -5.45
C ASN A 28 -13.51 10.55 -6.46
N LYS A 29 -13.07 9.88 -7.54
CA LYS A 29 -13.96 9.47 -8.64
C LYS A 29 -14.07 7.97 -8.79
N ILE A 30 -12.99 7.24 -8.52
CA ILE A 30 -12.92 5.78 -8.67
C ILE A 30 -12.20 5.13 -7.48
N PRO A 31 -12.52 3.86 -7.18
CA PRO A 31 -11.73 3.09 -6.22
C PRO A 31 -10.29 2.92 -6.69
N ILE A 32 -9.33 3.11 -5.79
CA ILE A 32 -7.91 2.96 -6.08
C ILE A 32 -7.26 2.02 -5.06
N LEU A 33 -6.53 1.04 -5.56
CA LEU A 33 -5.61 0.22 -4.78
C LEU A 33 -4.20 0.42 -5.32
N GLY A 34 -3.34 0.99 -4.49
CA GLY A 34 -1.91 1.13 -4.79
C GLY A 34 -1.11 -0.02 -4.18
N VAL A 35 -0.27 -0.67 -4.99
CA VAL A 35 0.58 -1.78 -4.56
C VAL A 35 2.04 -1.36 -4.69
N CYS A 36 2.83 -1.53 -3.63
CA CYS A 36 4.25 -1.22 -3.58
C CYS A 36 4.53 0.25 -3.96
N LEU A 37 5.04 0.52 -5.15
CA LEU A 37 5.26 1.88 -5.64
C LEU A 37 3.93 2.68 -5.68
N GLY A 38 2.81 2.04 -6.04
CA GLY A 38 1.49 2.67 -6.03
C GLY A 38 1.04 3.12 -4.65
N HIS A 39 1.35 2.35 -3.62
CA HIS A 39 1.13 2.72 -2.22
C HIS A 39 1.94 3.98 -1.84
N GLN A 40 3.20 4.05 -2.24
CA GLN A 40 4.06 5.21 -2.01
C GLN A 40 3.56 6.44 -2.76
N ILE A 41 3.10 6.26 -4.00
CA ILE A 41 2.50 7.33 -4.82
C ILE A 41 1.27 7.91 -4.11
N ILE A 42 0.39 7.08 -3.59
CA ILE A 42 -0.77 7.53 -2.81
C ILE A 42 -0.31 8.36 -1.62
N GLY A 43 0.64 7.86 -0.85
CA GLY A 43 1.20 8.61 0.28
C GLY A 43 1.72 9.98 -0.15
N GLN A 44 2.50 10.04 -1.21
CA GLN A 44 3.12 11.27 -1.70
C GLN A 44 2.10 12.27 -2.25
N VAL A 45 1.09 11.82 -2.99
CA VAL A 45 0.02 12.72 -3.49
C VAL A 45 -0.68 13.45 -2.34
N PHE A 46 -0.81 12.80 -1.19
CA PHE A 46 -1.40 13.40 0.01
C PHE A 46 -0.37 14.00 0.97
N GLY A 47 0.86 14.25 0.52
CA GLY A 47 1.85 15.02 1.24
C GLY A 47 2.86 14.24 2.08
N ALA A 48 2.80 12.92 2.08
CA ALA A 48 3.78 12.11 2.82
C ALA A 48 5.15 12.13 2.13
N LYS A 49 6.20 12.01 2.94
CA LYS A 49 7.56 11.83 2.45
C LYS A 49 7.86 10.35 2.27
N ILE A 50 8.57 10.03 1.21
CA ILE A 50 9.04 8.68 0.92
C ILE A 50 10.54 8.66 1.25
N VAL A 51 10.92 7.77 2.14
CA VAL A 51 12.27 7.71 2.71
C VAL A 51 12.85 6.31 2.58
N ASN A 52 14.16 6.19 2.72
CA ASN A 52 14.84 4.90 2.70
C ASN A 52 14.42 4.04 3.89
N ALA A 53 14.11 2.78 3.63
CA ALA A 53 13.93 1.79 4.68
C ALA A 53 15.26 1.48 5.35
N LYS A 54 15.21 1.11 6.63
CA LYS A 54 16.41 0.68 7.36
C LYS A 54 17.03 -0.60 6.79
N LYS A 55 16.21 -1.43 6.15
CA LYS A 55 16.61 -2.71 5.53
C LYS A 55 16.09 -2.77 4.11
N LEU A 56 16.96 -3.17 3.19
CA LEU A 56 16.54 -3.50 1.82
C LEU A 56 15.73 -4.79 1.83
N MET A 57 14.55 -4.76 1.23
CA MET A 57 13.68 -5.92 1.08
C MET A 57 13.58 -6.31 -0.39
N HIS A 58 14.06 -7.50 -0.71
CA HIS A 58 14.02 -8.04 -2.07
C HIS A 58 13.57 -9.50 -2.04
N GLY A 59 12.31 -9.74 -2.40
CA GLY A 59 11.72 -11.08 -2.41
C GLY A 59 11.59 -11.73 -1.04
N LYS A 60 11.69 -10.95 0.03
CA LYS A 60 11.57 -11.46 1.40
C LYS A 60 10.13 -11.36 1.86
N THR A 61 9.72 -12.31 2.68
CA THR A 61 8.42 -12.27 3.34
C THR A 61 8.55 -11.67 4.73
N SER A 62 7.51 -10.99 5.17
CA SER A 62 7.42 -10.43 6.53
C SER A 62 6.02 -10.68 7.08
N LYS A 63 5.93 -10.81 8.40
CA LYS A 63 4.65 -10.80 9.08
C LYS A 63 4.06 -9.41 9.02
N ILE A 64 2.82 -9.34 8.58
CA ILE A 64 2.05 -8.10 8.47
C ILE A 64 1.01 -8.08 9.58
N LEU A 65 1.14 -7.12 10.48
CA LEU A 65 0.16 -6.90 11.54
C LEU A 65 -0.88 -5.91 11.03
N HIS A 66 -2.14 -6.28 11.07
CA HIS A 66 -3.22 -5.41 10.58
C HIS A 66 -4.37 -5.32 11.59
N ASN A 67 -5.21 -4.31 11.43
CA ASN A 67 -6.31 -4.01 12.34
C ASN A 67 -7.67 -4.55 11.85
N LYS A 68 -7.68 -5.40 10.85
CA LYS A 68 -8.89 -6.04 10.28
C LYS A 68 -9.92 -5.08 9.71
N ILE A 69 -9.53 -3.88 9.35
CA ILE A 69 -10.43 -2.90 8.72
C ILE A 69 -10.14 -2.75 7.23
N GLY A 70 -11.11 -2.17 6.50
CA GLY A 70 -10.96 -1.95 5.07
C GLY A 70 -10.74 -3.26 4.31
N ILE A 71 -9.71 -3.28 3.47
CA ILE A 71 -9.38 -4.45 2.67
C ILE A 71 -8.77 -5.61 3.47
N PHE A 72 -8.45 -5.39 4.73
CA PHE A 72 -7.94 -6.43 5.64
C PHE A 72 -9.05 -7.15 6.40
N LYS A 73 -10.29 -6.81 6.18
CA LYS A 73 -11.43 -7.44 6.85
C LYS A 73 -11.47 -8.95 6.58
N GLY A 74 -11.55 -9.74 7.64
CA GLY A 74 -11.63 -11.19 7.55
C GLY A 74 -10.31 -11.89 7.24
N LEU A 75 -9.19 -11.17 7.17
CA LEU A 75 -7.86 -11.78 7.01
C LEU A 75 -7.30 -12.20 8.38
N LYS A 76 -6.40 -13.19 8.37
CA LYS A 76 -5.71 -13.63 9.58
C LYS A 76 -4.77 -12.56 10.10
N ASN A 77 -4.59 -12.48 11.42
CA ASN A 77 -3.70 -11.52 12.07
C ASN A 77 -2.22 -11.69 11.70
N ASN A 78 -1.81 -12.88 11.35
CA ASN A 78 -0.44 -13.20 10.98
C ASN A 78 -0.30 -13.33 9.45
N LEU A 79 -0.83 -12.35 8.74
CA LEU A 79 -0.65 -12.27 7.30
C LEU A 79 0.84 -12.21 6.97
N VAL A 80 1.28 -13.01 6.00
CA VAL A 80 2.64 -12.99 5.49
C VAL A 80 2.62 -12.31 4.13
N GLY A 81 3.35 -11.22 4.00
CA GLY A 81 3.43 -10.44 2.77
C GLY A 81 4.81 -10.49 2.14
N THR A 82 4.86 -10.59 0.83
CA THR A 82 6.10 -10.52 0.05
C THR A 82 6.47 -9.07 -0.20
N ARG A 83 7.73 -8.73 0.05
CA ARG A 83 8.24 -7.37 -0.01
C ARG A 83 9.37 -7.24 -1.03
N TYR A 84 9.27 -6.22 -1.89
CA TYR A 84 10.28 -5.83 -2.87
C TYR A 84 10.45 -4.30 -2.86
N HIS A 85 11.00 -3.75 -1.76
CA HIS A 85 11.12 -2.29 -1.66
C HIS A 85 12.33 -1.86 -0.85
N SER A 86 12.90 -0.73 -1.23
CA SER A 86 13.94 -0.03 -0.49
C SER A 86 13.42 1.27 0.14
N LEU A 87 12.24 1.73 -0.29
CA LEU A 87 11.60 2.96 0.16
C LEU A 87 10.33 2.64 0.95
N ILE A 88 9.99 3.53 1.86
CA ILE A 88 8.80 3.44 2.71
C ILE A 88 8.18 4.82 2.89
N ILE A 89 6.90 4.86 3.27
CA ILE A 89 6.26 6.09 3.71
C ILE A 89 6.79 6.44 5.09
N ASP A 90 7.27 7.68 5.26
CA ASP A 90 7.64 8.20 6.56
C ASP A 90 6.36 8.41 7.39
N ARG A 91 6.23 7.60 8.43
CA ARG A 91 5.06 7.58 9.32
C ARG A 91 4.71 8.96 9.88
N LYS A 92 5.72 9.77 10.17
CA LYS A 92 5.54 11.11 10.76
C LYS A 92 4.89 12.09 9.81
N THR A 93 4.96 11.82 8.51
CA THR A 93 4.48 12.72 7.46
C THR A 93 3.15 12.27 6.84
N LEU A 94 2.61 11.12 7.26
CA LEU A 94 1.36 10.62 6.72
C LEU A 94 0.21 11.57 7.05
N ASN A 95 -0.56 11.94 6.04
CA ASN A 95 -1.73 12.78 6.19
C ASN A 95 -2.73 12.15 7.18
N LYS A 96 -3.25 12.96 8.09
CA LYS A 96 -4.20 12.50 9.13
C LYS A 96 -5.54 12.00 8.59
N ASP A 97 -5.85 12.24 7.32
CA ASP A 97 -7.03 11.66 6.65
C ASP A 97 -6.81 10.20 6.23
N PHE A 98 -5.62 9.67 6.47
CA PHE A 98 -5.31 8.25 6.29
C PHE A 98 -5.25 7.50 7.62
N ILE A 99 -5.72 6.27 7.57
CA ILE A 99 -5.57 5.31 8.67
C ILE A 99 -4.46 4.33 8.26
N ILE A 100 -3.52 4.06 9.17
CA ILE A 100 -2.56 2.97 9.00
C ILE A 100 -3.31 1.67 9.30
N THR A 101 -3.51 0.86 8.27
CA THR A 101 -4.28 -0.39 8.37
C THR A 101 -3.39 -1.60 8.62
N ALA A 102 -2.11 -1.50 8.31
CA ALA A 102 -1.15 -2.58 8.50
C ALA A 102 0.27 -2.05 8.70
N LYS A 103 1.05 -2.79 9.45
CA LYS A 103 2.46 -2.46 9.72
C LYS A 103 3.27 -3.73 9.98
N THR A 104 4.58 -3.62 9.91
CA THR A 104 5.50 -4.64 10.42
C THR A 104 5.72 -4.46 11.92
N LYS A 105 6.35 -5.46 12.57
CA LYS A 105 6.71 -5.40 13.99
C LYS A 105 7.60 -4.21 14.31
N ASP A 106 8.48 -3.81 13.41
CA ASP A 106 9.37 -2.65 13.54
C ASP A 106 8.72 -1.34 13.04
N ASN A 107 7.39 -1.29 12.95
CA ASN A 107 6.59 -0.10 12.63
C ASN A 107 6.75 0.48 11.23
N VAL A 108 7.16 -0.31 10.26
CA VAL A 108 7.10 0.09 8.85
C VAL A 108 5.64 0.02 8.37
N ILE A 109 5.13 1.10 7.78
CA ILE A 109 3.77 1.13 7.24
C ILE A 109 3.65 0.11 6.10
N MET A 110 2.70 -0.81 6.22
CA MET A 110 2.40 -1.83 5.23
C MET A 110 1.03 -1.68 4.59
N GLY A 111 0.17 -0.86 5.16
CA GLY A 111 -1.15 -0.57 4.62
C GLY A 111 -1.67 0.77 5.07
N ILE A 112 -2.34 1.47 4.17
CA ILE A 112 -3.03 2.73 4.43
C ILE A 112 -4.40 2.72 3.79
N MET A 113 -5.33 3.49 4.35
CA MET A 113 -6.68 3.67 3.85
C MET A 113 -7.13 5.10 4.07
N HIS A 114 -7.69 5.76 3.05
CA HIS A 114 -8.29 7.08 3.24
C HIS A 114 -9.60 6.96 4.03
N LYS A 115 -9.84 7.91 4.92
CA LYS A 115 -11.05 7.91 5.77
C LYS A 115 -12.34 8.14 5.00
N ASN A 116 -12.30 8.92 3.93
CA ASN A 116 -13.48 9.39 3.20
C ASN A 116 -13.60 8.85 1.78
N TYR A 117 -12.51 8.40 1.18
CA TYR A 117 -12.47 7.93 -0.20
C TYR A 117 -12.07 6.46 -0.27
N ASN A 118 -12.52 5.76 -1.28
CA ASN A 118 -12.15 4.36 -1.51
C ASN A 118 -10.74 4.28 -2.12
N VAL A 119 -9.75 4.68 -1.32
CA VAL A 119 -8.33 4.71 -1.68
C VAL A 119 -7.56 3.92 -0.65
N HIS A 120 -6.88 2.88 -1.10
CA HIS A 120 -6.12 1.96 -0.27
C HIS A 120 -4.71 1.79 -0.82
N GLY A 121 -3.74 1.58 0.06
CA GLY A 121 -2.38 1.27 -0.33
C GLY A 121 -1.82 0.11 0.48
N VAL A 122 -1.06 -0.77 -0.16
CA VAL A 122 -0.30 -1.82 0.50
C VAL A 122 1.14 -1.80 0.01
N GLN A 123 2.10 -1.87 0.94
CA GLN A 123 3.53 -1.85 0.61
C GLN A 123 4.01 -3.21 0.08
N PHE A 124 3.40 -4.27 0.50
CA PHE A 124 3.72 -5.64 0.05
C PHE A 124 2.96 -6.00 -1.23
N HIS A 125 3.30 -7.14 -1.81
CA HIS A 125 2.68 -7.63 -3.05
C HIS A 125 1.61 -8.68 -2.76
N PRO A 126 0.32 -8.33 -2.75
CA PRO A 126 -0.76 -9.29 -2.50
C PRO A 126 -0.93 -10.30 -3.64
N GLU A 127 -0.51 -9.95 -4.86
CA GLU A 127 -0.55 -10.81 -6.03
C GLU A 127 0.50 -11.91 -6.02
N SER A 128 1.55 -11.77 -5.21
CA SER A 128 2.63 -12.75 -5.11
C SER A 128 2.12 -14.08 -4.55
N ILE A 129 2.59 -15.18 -5.14
CA ILE A 129 2.25 -16.53 -4.69
C ILE A 129 2.68 -16.78 -3.24
N SER A 130 3.71 -16.08 -2.77
CA SER A 130 4.20 -16.19 -1.39
C SER A 130 3.40 -15.35 -0.40
N THR A 131 2.50 -14.50 -0.87
CA THR A 131 1.55 -13.78 -0.02
C THR A 131 0.28 -14.62 0.09
N LYS A 132 0.18 -15.42 1.16
CA LYS A 132 -0.98 -16.25 1.43
C LYS A 132 -2.22 -15.44 1.51
N GLU A 133 -3.27 -15.46 1.46
CA GLU A 133 -4.45 -14.58 1.57
C GLU A 133 -4.41 -13.28 0.72
N GLY A 134 -3.39 -13.12 -0.14
CA GLY A 134 -3.31 -11.93 -1.00
C GLY A 134 -4.51 -11.79 -1.94
N MET A 135 -4.99 -12.89 -2.49
CA MET A 135 -6.18 -12.88 -3.35
C MET A 135 -7.45 -12.49 -2.58
N LYS A 136 -7.55 -12.88 -1.32
CA LYS A 136 -8.67 -12.48 -0.47
C LYS A 136 -8.67 -10.97 -0.22
N LEU A 137 -7.50 -10.39 -0.01
CA LEU A 137 -7.33 -8.94 0.11
C LEU A 137 -7.78 -8.22 -1.17
N ILE A 138 -7.38 -8.69 -2.33
CA ILE A 138 -7.79 -8.13 -3.62
C ILE A 138 -9.31 -8.23 -3.80
N LYS A 139 -9.89 -9.37 -3.47
CA LYS A 139 -11.36 -9.56 -3.52
C LYS A 139 -12.08 -8.59 -2.57
N ASN A 140 -11.52 -8.36 -1.37
CA ASN A 140 -12.07 -7.39 -0.43
C ASN A 140 -12.08 -5.98 -1.04
N PHE A 141 -11.00 -5.59 -1.71
CA PHE A 141 -10.95 -4.31 -2.40
C PHE A 141 -12.04 -4.20 -3.48
N LEU A 142 -12.21 -5.24 -4.30
CA LEU A 142 -13.22 -5.24 -5.38
C LEU A 142 -14.64 -5.13 -4.85
N LYS A 143 -14.90 -5.57 -3.62
CA LYS A 143 -16.21 -5.52 -2.95
C LYS A 143 -16.36 -4.32 -2.01
N TYR A 144 -15.31 -3.58 -1.75
CA TYR A 144 -15.32 -2.45 -0.82
C TYR A 144 -16.17 -1.30 -1.40
N LYS A 145 -17.06 -0.77 -0.58
CA LYS A 145 -17.96 0.32 -0.95
C LYS A 145 -17.72 1.56 -0.09
#